data_e6fc06696250e29eb100f4b9b0fd542b
#
_entry.id   e6fc06696250e29eb100f4b9b0fd542b
#
_cell.length_a   1.000
_cell.length_b   1.000
_cell.length_c   1.000
_cell.angle_alpha   90.00
_cell.angle_beta   90.00
_cell.angle_gamma   90.00
#
_symmetry.space_group_name_H-M   'P 1'
#
loop_
_entity.id
_entity.type
_entity.pdbx_description
1 polymer ?
#
loop_
_entity_poly.entity_id
_entity_poly.type
_entity_poly.pdbx_seq_one_letter_code
_entity_poly.pdbx_strand_id
1 'polypeptide(L)'
;MIYNIALSLVEGIGHKTAKLLLNKFESAEAIFKSSVKDLSSIEGVGQMRSKAFKDKQVLKQAEEILVQHDKQGIDILFYKNPSFPKRLVQCEDAPIILYYKGVAPLNAQKMLAIIGTRKNTEYGAKMTEYMMEQFQVINDLVIVSGLALGIDGLAHKFALKNNIPTIGVVAHGLDTIYPSNHKKLAQEMLAKGGLLSEYPLTSKIELANFPMRNRIVAGLCDASIVVESDSKGGAMITSKLAVGYNREVFAFPGRSIDSRSAGCNELIKKNIAQLIESGDDVLTYMNWTPAQTNNKPKQALLFTQLNEQEQLLLKLIQEKEIIHADELKLKSALSDSKLASYLLQLEMQNIIKSLPGKLYCMR
;
A
#
# COMPACT_ATOMS: atom_id res chain seq x y z
N MET A 1 5.35 19.75 22.82
CA MET A 1 5.95 18.86 21.80
C MET A 1 7.39 18.47 22.15
N ILE A 2 8.25 19.39 22.61
CA ILE A 2 9.68 19.12 22.93
C ILE A 2 9.86 17.88 23.83
N TYR A 3 9.17 17.78 24.96
CA TYR A 3 9.25 16.63 25.85
C TYR A 3 8.81 15.30 25.19
N ASN A 4 7.88 15.34 24.24
CA ASN A 4 7.44 14.16 23.51
C ASN A 4 8.55 13.64 22.57
N ILE A 5 9.21 14.56 21.88
CA ILE A 5 10.39 14.24 21.04
C ILE A 5 11.52 13.75 21.92
N ALA A 6 11.82 14.47 23.00
CA ALA A 6 12.87 14.12 23.96
C ALA A 6 12.68 12.69 24.49
N LEU A 7 11.45 12.28 24.81
CA LEU A 7 11.16 10.92 25.27
C LEU A 7 11.57 9.84 24.28
N SER A 8 11.46 10.11 22.97
CA SER A 8 11.89 9.17 21.91
C SER A 8 13.42 9.11 21.73
N LEU A 9 14.14 10.09 22.27
CA LEU A 9 15.59 10.19 22.16
C LEU A 9 16.34 9.65 23.39
N VAL A 10 15.63 9.37 24.49
CA VAL A 10 16.28 8.86 25.72
C VAL A 10 16.88 7.49 25.46
N GLU A 11 18.20 7.39 25.63
CA GLU A 11 18.94 6.15 25.39
C GLU A 11 18.42 4.99 26.26
N GLY A 12 18.23 3.83 25.64
CA GLY A 12 17.75 2.62 26.31
C GLY A 12 16.25 2.62 26.62
N ILE A 13 15.50 3.65 26.26
CA ILE A 13 14.04 3.70 26.37
C ILE A 13 13.42 3.39 25.01
N GLY A 14 13.00 2.14 24.82
CA GLY A 14 12.27 1.74 23.62
C GLY A 14 10.79 2.13 23.67
N HIS A 15 10.07 1.95 22.55
CA HIS A 15 8.67 2.35 22.41
C HIS A 15 7.75 1.75 23.48
N LYS A 16 7.93 0.47 23.85
CA LYS A 16 7.14 -0.19 24.91
C LYS A 16 7.33 0.51 26.26
N THR A 17 8.57 0.74 26.66
CA THR A 17 8.90 1.41 27.93
C THR A 17 8.40 2.86 27.92
N ALA A 18 8.54 3.57 26.80
CA ALA A 18 8.01 4.93 26.67
C ALA A 18 6.48 4.98 26.83
N LYS A 19 5.74 4.01 26.25
CA LYS A 19 4.29 3.89 26.43
C LYS A 19 3.91 3.58 27.89
N LEU A 20 4.64 2.69 28.57
CA LEU A 20 4.42 2.41 29.99
C LEU A 20 4.62 3.67 30.86
N LEU A 21 5.66 4.44 30.58
CA LEU A 21 5.89 5.72 31.22
C LEU A 21 4.73 6.71 30.96
N LEU A 22 4.30 6.86 29.71
CA LEU A 22 3.18 7.73 29.33
C LEU A 22 1.83 7.29 29.91
N ASN A 23 1.68 6.03 30.28
CA ASN A 23 0.47 5.54 30.96
C ASN A 23 0.52 5.79 32.47
N LYS A 24 1.71 5.82 33.06
CA LYS A 24 1.89 6.06 34.50
C LYS A 24 1.95 7.54 34.86
N PHE A 25 2.44 8.37 33.95
CA PHE A 25 2.56 9.82 34.14
C PHE A 25 1.58 10.53 33.18
N GLU A 26 1.04 11.65 33.62
CA GLU A 26 0.05 12.43 32.84
C GLU A 26 0.61 12.93 31.50
N SER A 27 1.92 13.21 31.44
CA SER A 27 2.58 13.77 30.26
C SER A 27 4.06 13.40 30.18
N ALA A 28 4.66 13.52 28.99
CA ALA A 28 6.08 13.41 28.82
C ALA A 28 6.85 14.45 29.65
N GLU A 29 6.33 15.64 29.81
CA GLU A 29 6.91 16.67 30.68
C GLU A 29 6.98 16.21 32.14
N ALA A 30 5.91 15.62 32.68
CA ALA A 30 5.88 15.07 34.02
C ALA A 30 6.94 13.98 34.22
N ILE A 31 7.18 13.12 33.19
CA ILE A 31 8.25 12.12 33.22
C ILE A 31 9.62 12.78 33.41
N PHE A 32 9.96 13.80 32.64
CA PHE A 32 11.26 14.51 32.76
C PHE A 32 11.41 15.28 34.06
N LYS A 33 10.31 15.74 34.68
CA LYS A 33 10.31 16.43 35.99
C LYS A 33 10.38 15.46 37.17
N SER A 34 10.03 14.18 37.01
CA SER A 34 9.99 13.19 38.07
C SER A 34 11.38 12.86 38.62
N SER A 35 11.45 12.38 39.85
CA SER A 35 12.73 11.99 40.47
C SER A 35 13.30 10.73 39.83
N VAL A 36 14.63 10.57 39.91
CA VAL A 36 15.32 9.33 39.46
C VAL A 36 14.76 8.12 40.19
N LYS A 37 14.39 8.28 41.48
CA LYS A 37 13.81 7.21 42.31
C LYS A 37 12.47 6.74 41.77
N ASP A 38 11.58 7.67 41.43
CA ASP A 38 10.26 7.35 40.90
C ASP A 38 10.35 6.65 39.53
N LEU A 39 11.22 7.16 38.66
CA LEU A 39 11.48 6.56 37.35
C LEU A 39 12.09 5.15 37.45
N SER A 40 13.07 4.96 38.37
CA SER A 40 13.73 3.67 38.52
C SER A 40 12.85 2.56 39.10
N SER A 41 11.73 2.92 39.75
CA SER A 41 10.72 1.98 40.25
C SER A 41 9.84 1.36 39.16
N ILE A 42 9.96 1.87 37.92
CA ILE A 42 9.15 1.40 36.78
C ILE A 42 9.87 0.21 36.11
N GLU A 43 9.10 -0.84 35.85
CA GLU A 43 9.60 -2.00 35.14
C GLU A 43 10.25 -1.62 33.80
N GLY A 44 11.45 -2.11 33.56
CA GLY A 44 12.20 -1.84 32.32
C GLY A 44 12.96 -0.52 32.27
N VAL A 45 12.87 0.37 33.30
CA VAL A 45 13.63 1.63 33.34
C VAL A 45 14.93 1.45 34.12
N GLY A 46 14.87 1.05 35.38
CA GLY A 46 16.06 0.86 36.25
C GLY A 46 16.86 2.16 36.49
N GLN A 47 17.90 2.06 37.34
CA GLN A 47 18.69 3.22 37.75
C GLN A 47 19.48 3.91 36.63
N MET A 48 20.01 3.13 35.70
CA MET A 48 20.89 3.65 34.65
C MET A 48 20.05 4.47 33.62
N ARG A 49 18.92 3.94 33.19
CA ARG A 49 18.02 4.61 32.22
C ARG A 49 17.30 5.81 32.85
N SER A 50 16.97 5.76 34.15
CA SER A 50 16.34 6.87 34.84
C SER A 50 17.24 8.12 34.94
N LYS A 51 18.58 7.94 34.99
CA LYS A 51 19.52 9.05 34.92
C LYS A 51 19.55 9.74 33.55
N ALA A 52 19.33 9.02 32.46
CA ALA A 52 19.34 9.57 31.11
C ALA A 52 18.22 10.64 30.91
N PHE A 53 17.13 10.58 31.67
CA PHE A 53 16.09 11.65 31.68
C PHE A 53 16.59 12.98 32.27
N LYS A 54 17.70 13.01 32.96
CA LYS A 54 18.29 14.24 33.55
C LYS A 54 19.36 14.87 32.66
N ASP A 55 19.63 14.25 31.51
CA ASP A 55 20.54 14.81 30.52
C ASP A 55 19.85 15.97 29.76
N LYS A 56 20.39 17.19 29.98
CA LYS A 56 19.90 18.40 29.32
C LYS A 56 20.13 18.40 27.80
N GLN A 57 21.07 17.58 27.30
CA GLN A 57 21.35 17.50 25.87
C GLN A 57 20.16 16.89 25.10
N VAL A 58 19.43 15.96 25.70
CA VAL A 58 18.25 15.34 25.09
C VAL A 58 17.17 16.38 24.79
N LEU A 59 16.92 17.32 25.72
CA LEU A 59 15.96 18.40 25.50
C LEU A 59 16.42 19.39 24.43
N LYS A 60 17.71 19.73 24.43
CA LYS A 60 18.30 20.60 23.40
C LYS A 60 18.17 19.97 22.00
N GLN A 61 18.49 18.70 21.87
CA GLN A 61 18.31 17.95 20.62
C GLN A 61 16.84 17.92 20.18
N ALA A 62 15.91 17.74 21.11
CA ALA A 62 14.48 17.77 20.81
C ALA A 62 14.00 19.12 20.30
N GLU A 63 14.54 20.23 20.83
CA GLU A 63 14.29 21.59 20.36
C GLU A 63 14.82 21.78 18.93
N GLU A 64 16.05 21.36 18.67
CA GLU A 64 16.67 21.42 17.36
C GLU A 64 15.87 20.63 16.32
N ILE A 65 15.41 19.41 16.67
CA ILE A 65 14.55 18.57 15.83
C ILE A 65 13.24 19.31 15.53
N LEU A 66 12.58 19.86 16.55
CA LEU A 66 11.32 20.59 16.37
C LEU A 66 11.47 21.74 15.37
N VAL A 67 12.49 22.59 15.56
CA VAL A 67 12.75 23.73 14.69
C VAL A 67 13.11 23.33 13.27
N GLN A 68 13.91 22.27 13.09
CA GLN A 68 14.31 21.80 11.75
C GLN A 68 13.14 21.21 10.98
N HIS A 69 12.26 20.44 11.64
CA HIS A 69 11.09 19.85 10.99
C HIS A 69 10.06 20.91 10.63
N ASP A 70 9.79 21.86 11.49
CA ASP A 70 8.88 22.97 11.22
C ASP A 70 9.33 23.78 9.98
N LYS A 71 10.62 24.12 9.89
CA LYS A 71 11.21 24.81 8.73
C LYS A 71 11.04 24.05 7.42
N GLN A 72 10.95 22.73 7.45
CA GLN A 72 10.81 21.89 6.25
C GLN A 72 9.35 21.47 5.99
N GLY A 73 8.39 21.97 6.77
CA GLY A 73 6.98 21.60 6.66
C GLY A 73 6.74 20.12 6.91
N ILE A 74 7.42 19.56 7.93
CA ILE A 74 7.28 18.16 8.35
C ILE A 74 6.46 18.12 9.63
N ASP A 75 5.33 17.44 9.61
CA ASP A 75 4.50 17.22 10.77
C ASP A 75 5.14 16.25 11.75
N ILE A 76 5.13 16.60 13.04
CA ILE A 76 5.58 15.72 14.12
C ILE A 76 4.35 15.17 14.84
N LEU A 77 4.12 13.88 14.68
CA LEU A 77 2.95 13.18 15.20
C LEU A 77 3.33 12.43 16.49
N PHE A 78 2.64 12.73 17.56
CA PHE A 78 2.83 12.07 18.84
C PHE A 78 1.73 11.03 19.10
N TYR A 79 2.11 9.90 19.66
CA TYR A 79 1.28 8.71 19.91
C TYR A 79 -0.10 8.98 20.56
N LYS A 80 -0.21 9.97 21.44
CA LYS A 80 -1.49 10.33 22.10
C LYS A 80 -2.31 11.37 21.32
N ASN A 81 -1.80 11.91 20.21
CA ASN A 81 -2.51 12.93 19.43
C ASN A 81 -3.54 12.28 18.49
N PRO A 82 -4.70 12.92 18.27
CA PRO A 82 -5.73 12.42 17.35
C PRO A 82 -5.25 12.25 15.90
N SER A 83 -4.24 13.02 15.48
CA SER A 83 -3.60 12.95 14.15
C SER A 83 -2.70 11.73 13.97
N PHE A 84 -2.30 11.06 15.06
CA PHE A 84 -1.48 9.85 14.97
C PHE A 84 -2.28 8.70 14.34
N PRO A 85 -1.65 7.82 13.52
CA PRO A 85 -2.35 6.73 12.86
C PRO A 85 -3.03 5.78 13.85
N LYS A 86 -4.37 5.73 13.84
CA LYS A 86 -5.17 4.94 14.78
C LYS A 86 -4.88 3.44 14.69
N ARG A 87 -4.63 2.93 13.46
CA ARG A 87 -4.28 1.52 13.26
C ARG A 87 -2.95 1.17 13.94
N LEU A 88 -2.00 2.09 13.89
CA LEU A 88 -0.69 1.91 14.53
C LEU A 88 -0.78 1.96 16.06
N VAL A 89 -1.68 2.76 16.63
CA VAL A 89 -1.91 2.79 18.09
C VAL A 89 -2.25 1.41 18.64
N GLN A 90 -2.92 0.57 17.85
CA GLN A 90 -3.29 -0.80 18.23
C GLN A 90 -2.10 -1.77 18.26
N CYS A 91 -0.95 -1.39 17.67
CA CYS A 91 0.24 -2.23 17.64
C CYS A 91 1.09 -1.99 18.90
N GLU A 92 1.51 -3.09 19.55
CA GLU A 92 2.27 -3.01 20.81
C GLU A 92 3.58 -2.25 20.66
N ASP A 93 4.24 -2.45 19.52
CA ASP A 93 5.55 -1.87 19.19
C ASP A 93 5.49 -0.60 18.33
N ALA A 94 4.30 0.01 18.23
CA ALA A 94 4.15 1.28 17.50
C ALA A 94 5.09 2.36 18.07
N PRO A 95 5.72 3.18 17.20
CA PRO A 95 6.56 4.29 17.64
C PRO A 95 5.73 5.33 18.39
N ILE A 96 6.37 6.06 19.31
CA ILE A 96 5.71 7.17 20.04
C ILE A 96 5.75 8.49 19.29
N ILE A 97 6.68 8.62 18.33
CA ILE A 97 6.82 9.78 17.43
C ILE A 97 6.89 9.28 16.00
N LEU A 98 6.25 10.01 15.10
CA LEU A 98 6.37 9.86 13.66
C LEU A 98 6.57 11.24 13.02
N TYR A 99 7.30 11.27 11.94
CA TYR A 99 7.56 12.44 11.10
C TYR A 99 6.86 12.22 9.76
N TYR A 100 6.01 13.16 9.36
CA TYR A 100 5.21 13.03 8.15
C TYR A 100 5.35 14.25 7.26
N LYS A 101 5.49 14.04 5.97
CA LYS A 101 5.45 15.08 4.94
C LYS A 101 4.57 14.61 3.79
N GLY A 102 3.47 15.31 3.53
CA GLY A 102 2.55 14.97 2.46
C GLY A 102 1.13 15.45 2.70
N VAL A 103 0.21 15.03 1.83
CA VAL A 103 -1.20 15.44 1.84
C VAL A 103 -2.17 14.28 2.08
N ALA A 104 -1.71 13.03 1.93
CA ALA A 104 -2.58 11.87 2.11
C ALA A 104 -2.95 11.68 3.60
N PRO A 105 -4.22 11.34 3.90
CA PRO A 105 -4.65 11.11 5.28
C PRO A 105 -4.05 9.82 5.85
N LEU A 106 -3.36 9.91 6.99
CA LEU A 106 -2.80 8.75 7.70
C LEU A 106 -3.88 7.88 8.38
N ASN A 107 -5.11 8.38 8.44
CA ASN A 107 -6.28 7.70 8.97
C ASN A 107 -7.36 7.52 7.88
N ALA A 108 -6.96 7.28 6.62
CA ALA A 108 -7.87 6.95 5.53
C ALA A 108 -8.77 5.76 5.90
N GLN A 109 -9.97 5.70 5.34
CA GLN A 109 -10.91 4.61 5.64
C GLN A 109 -10.37 3.25 5.21
N LYS A 110 -9.61 3.20 4.11
CA LYS A 110 -9.03 1.99 3.53
C LYS A 110 -7.54 2.20 3.30
N MET A 111 -6.72 1.31 3.82
CA MET A 111 -5.26 1.37 3.66
C MET A 111 -4.72 -0.02 3.33
N LEU A 112 -4.00 -0.15 2.22
CA LEU A 112 -3.39 -1.40 1.76
C LEU A 112 -1.87 -1.27 1.70
N ALA A 113 -1.15 -2.22 2.31
CA ALA A 113 0.27 -2.38 2.10
C ALA A 113 0.53 -3.23 0.86
N ILE A 114 1.32 -2.74 -0.08
CA ILE A 114 1.79 -3.51 -1.23
C ILE A 114 3.29 -3.73 -1.05
N ILE A 115 3.69 -5.00 -0.95
CA ILE A 115 5.05 -5.37 -0.60
C ILE A 115 5.56 -6.50 -1.51
N GLY A 116 6.89 -6.61 -1.61
CA GLY A 116 7.46 -7.69 -2.38
C GLY A 116 8.98 -7.65 -2.49
N THR A 117 9.49 -8.42 -3.43
CA THR A 117 10.91 -8.52 -3.72
C THR A 117 11.47 -7.22 -4.30
N ARG A 118 12.74 -6.92 -3.98
CA ARG A 118 13.49 -5.82 -4.59
C ARG A 118 13.92 -6.09 -6.06
N LYS A 119 13.80 -7.35 -6.51
CA LYS A 119 14.17 -7.80 -7.86
C LYS A 119 12.95 -8.50 -8.48
N ASN A 120 11.90 -7.73 -8.74
CA ASN A 120 10.66 -8.23 -9.32
C ASN A 120 10.88 -8.78 -10.73
N THR A 121 10.03 -9.73 -11.12
CA THR A 121 9.91 -10.21 -12.50
C THR A 121 8.95 -9.33 -13.29
N GLU A 122 8.84 -9.58 -14.59
CA GLU A 122 7.81 -8.96 -15.44
C GLU A 122 6.40 -9.33 -14.97
N TYR A 123 6.20 -10.56 -14.48
CA TYR A 123 4.95 -11.01 -13.90
C TYR A 123 4.56 -10.15 -12.69
N GLY A 124 5.48 -9.98 -11.72
CA GLY A 124 5.20 -9.15 -10.54
C GLY A 124 4.90 -7.69 -10.89
N ALA A 125 5.59 -7.14 -11.89
CA ALA A 125 5.29 -5.80 -12.39
C ALA A 125 3.88 -5.70 -12.98
N LYS A 126 3.50 -6.65 -13.85
CA LYS A 126 2.16 -6.71 -14.46
C LYS A 126 1.06 -6.90 -13.42
N MET A 127 1.25 -7.79 -12.44
CA MET A 127 0.25 -8.00 -11.37
C MET A 127 0.09 -6.73 -10.51
N THR A 128 1.19 -6.03 -10.22
CA THR A 128 1.12 -4.77 -9.48
C THR A 128 0.36 -3.71 -10.27
N GLU A 129 0.61 -3.57 -11.57
CA GLU A 129 -0.08 -2.61 -12.44
C GLU A 129 -1.57 -2.94 -12.55
N TYR A 130 -1.89 -4.19 -12.90
CA TYR A 130 -3.27 -4.68 -13.07
C TYR A 130 -4.12 -4.47 -11.81
N MET A 131 -3.58 -4.82 -10.65
CA MET A 131 -4.26 -4.60 -9.37
C MET A 131 -4.53 -3.11 -9.10
N MET A 132 -3.58 -2.22 -9.40
CA MET A 132 -3.76 -0.77 -9.21
C MET A 132 -4.83 -0.20 -10.14
N GLU A 133 -4.96 -0.72 -11.36
CA GLU A 133 -6.04 -0.34 -12.28
C GLU A 133 -7.42 -0.73 -11.73
N GLN A 134 -7.53 -1.87 -11.03
CA GLN A 134 -8.77 -2.27 -10.38
C GLN A 134 -9.08 -1.42 -9.14
N PHE A 135 -8.06 -0.99 -8.40
CA PHE A 135 -8.24 -0.18 -7.20
C PHE A 135 -8.65 1.27 -7.46
N GLN A 136 -8.49 1.80 -8.68
CA GLN A 136 -8.81 3.19 -9.00
C GLN A 136 -10.29 3.57 -8.78
N VAL A 137 -11.20 2.57 -8.74
CA VAL A 137 -12.64 2.79 -8.53
C VAL A 137 -12.99 2.94 -7.04
N ILE A 138 -12.04 2.72 -6.15
CA ILE A 138 -12.26 2.73 -4.71
C ILE A 138 -11.94 4.11 -4.13
N ASN A 139 -12.95 4.74 -3.56
CA ASN A 139 -12.79 5.98 -2.82
C ASN A 139 -12.10 5.73 -1.47
N ASP A 140 -11.38 6.75 -0.98
CA ASP A 140 -10.72 6.76 0.33
C ASP A 140 -9.71 5.63 0.55
N LEU A 141 -9.13 5.12 -0.53
CA LEU A 141 -8.04 4.15 -0.50
C LEU A 141 -6.68 4.86 -0.51
N VAL A 142 -5.79 4.43 0.36
CA VAL A 142 -4.37 4.83 0.38
C VAL A 142 -3.50 3.60 0.28
N ILE A 143 -2.56 3.61 -0.65
CA ILE A 143 -1.54 2.58 -0.78
C ILE A 143 -0.33 2.92 0.08
N VAL A 144 0.18 1.94 0.81
CA VAL A 144 1.37 2.09 1.66
C VAL A 144 2.43 1.11 1.21
N SER A 145 3.68 1.56 1.15
CA SER A 145 4.81 0.66 0.90
C SER A 145 6.11 1.24 1.46
N GLY A 146 7.21 0.50 1.29
CA GLY A 146 8.50 0.84 1.88
C GLY A 146 9.41 1.70 1.00
N LEU A 147 8.98 2.14 -0.17
CA LEU A 147 9.80 2.89 -1.13
C LEU A 147 11.10 2.15 -1.54
N ALA A 148 11.20 0.83 -1.33
CA ALA A 148 12.34 0.03 -1.77
C ALA A 148 12.32 -0.18 -3.30
N LEU A 149 13.42 -0.68 -3.87
CA LEU A 149 13.44 -1.15 -5.25
C LEU A 149 12.42 -2.27 -5.46
N GLY A 150 12.03 -2.52 -6.69
CA GLY A 150 11.12 -3.59 -7.08
C GLY A 150 9.65 -3.27 -6.79
N ILE A 151 8.95 -4.21 -6.18
CA ILE A 151 7.49 -4.12 -5.97
C ILE A 151 7.07 -2.85 -5.23
N ASP A 152 7.80 -2.45 -4.20
CA ASP A 152 7.48 -1.24 -3.43
C ASP A 152 7.45 0.01 -4.33
N GLY A 153 8.51 0.21 -5.11
CA GLY A 153 8.60 1.34 -6.05
C GLY A 153 7.54 1.29 -7.15
N LEU A 154 7.23 0.08 -7.66
CA LEU A 154 6.15 -0.12 -8.64
C LEU A 154 4.78 0.19 -8.04
N ALA A 155 4.53 -0.23 -6.81
CA ALA A 155 3.29 0.08 -6.10
C ALA A 155 3.04 1.58 -6.02
N HIS A 156 4.04 2.37 -5.62
CA HIS A 156 3.93 3.83 -5.59
C HIS A 156 3.73 4.44 -6.99
N LYS A 157 4.52 3.97 -7.98
CA LYS A 157 4.44 4.47 -9.36
C LYS A 157 3.05 4.23 -9.96
N PHE A 158 2.52 3.02 -9.83
CA PHE A 158 1.21 2.67 -10.40
C PHE A 158 0.05 3.27 -9.59
N ALA A 159 0.18 3.42 -8.27
CA ALA A 159 -0.80 4.17 -7.47
C ALA A 159 -0.94 5.62 -7.98
N LEU A 160 0.18 6.32 -8.17
CA LEU A 160 0.19 7.69 -8.72
C LEU A 160 -0.38 7.77 -10.14
N LYS A 161 -0.06 6.78 -11.01
CA LYS A 161 -0.60 6.67 -12.37
C LYS A 161 -2.13 6.57 -12.37
N ASN A 162 -2.70 5.86 -11.39
CA ASN A 162 -4.13 5.65 -11.23
C ASN A 162 -4.79 6.66 -10.28
N ASN A 163 -4.11 7.76 -9.92
CA ASN A 163 -4.58 8.80 -9.01
C ASN A 163 -4.95 8.29 -7.60
N ILE A 164 -4.36 7.20 -7.16
CA ILE A 164 -4.53 6.66 -5.81
C ILE A 164 -3.45 7.28 -4.91
N PRO A 165 -3.81 7.93 -3.79
CA PRO A 165 -2.84 8.44 -2.83
C PRO A 165 -1.93 7.33 -2.30
N THR A 166 -0.64 7.65 -2.11
CA THR A 166 0.32 6.64 -1.66
C THR A 166 1.31 7.18 -0.65
N ILE A 167 1.60 6.40 0.39
CA ILE A 167 2.50 6.78 1.49
C ILE A 167 3.72 5.86 1.48
N GLY A 168 4.89 6.46 1.31
CA GLY A 168 6.18 5.78 1.44
C GLY A 168 6.66 5.84 2.89
N VAL A 169 6.72 4.70 3.55
CA VAL A 169 7.36 4.60 4.86
C VAL A 169 8.84 4.39 4.66
N VAL A 170 9.69 5.25 5.20
CA VAL A 170 11.15 5.18 5.02
C VAL A 170 11.87 4.82 6.33
N ALA A 171 13.10 4.32 6.23
CA ALA A 171 13.91 3.84 7.36
C ALA A 171 15.05 4.83 7.74
N HIS A 172 14.84 6.12 7.46
CA HIS A 172 15.80 7.21 7.63
C HIS A 172 15.05 8.55 7.71
N GLY A 173 15.76 9.65 7.96
CA GLY A 173 15.18 10.99 7.96
C GLY A 173 14.61 11.39 6.61
N LEU A 174 13.59 12.26 6.61
CA LEU A 174 12.88 12.69 5.39
C LEU A 174 13.67 13.67 4.50
N ASP A 175 14.84 14.10 4.92
CA ASP A 175 15.81 14.91 4.15
C ASP A 175 16.58 14.11 3.10
N THR A 176 16.58 12.80 3.23
CA THR A 176 17.29 11.88 2.34
C THR A 176 16.31 10.90 1.71
N ILE A 177 16.55 10.50 0.46
CA ILE A 177 15.76 9.46 -0.21
C ILE A 177 16.67 8.29 -0.58
N TYR A 178 16.30 7.12 -0.06
CA TYR A 178 16.96 5.86 -0.38
C TYR A 178 15.92 4.81 -0.84
N PRO A 179 16.14 4.17 -1.99
CA PRO A 179 17.26 4.33 -2.91
C PRO A 179 17.22 5.67 -3.67
N SER A 180 18.38 6.20 -4.04
CA SER A 180 18.49 7.51 -4.74
C SER A 180 17.73 7.56 -6.06
N ASN A 181 17.54 6.41 -6.73
CA ASN A 181 16.77 6.28 -7.97
C ASN A 181 15.29 6.66 -7.78
N HIS A 182 14.78 6.63 -6.56
CA HIS A 182 13.39 6.98 -6.25
C HIS A 182 13.18 8.46 -5.85
N LYS A 183 14.20 9.34 -6.01
CA LYS A 183 14.05 10.77 -5.69
C LYS A 183 12.90 11.44 -6.43
N LYS A 184 12.79 11.20 -7.75
CA LYS A 184 11.69 11.76 -8.55
C LYS A 184 10.34 11.21 -8.11
N LEU A 185 10.24 9.90 -7.91
CA LEU A 185 9.04 9.25 -7.41
C LEU A 185 8.62 9.81 -6.05
N ALA A 186 9.55 9.97 -5.11
CA ALA A 186 9.29 10.55 -3.81
C ALA A 186 8.75 11.99 -3.90
N GLN A 187 9.27 12.81 -4.82
CA GLN A 187 8.77 14.16 -5.07
C GLN A 187 7.34 14.16 -5.60
N GLU A 188 7.01 13.26 -6.54
CA GLU A 188 5.65 13.09 -7.06
C GLU A 188 4.69 12.63 -5.96
N MET A 189 5.15 11.74 -5.06
CA MET A 189 4.37 11.27 -3.93
C MET A 189 4.00 12.40 -2.95
N LEU A 190 4.87 13.37 -2.72
CA LEU A 190 4.57 14.49 -1.82
C LEU A 190 3.37 15.32 -2.27
N ALA A 191 3.10 15.38 -3.57
CA ALA A 191 1.98 16.15 -4.12
C ALA A 191 0.62 15.47 -4.00
N LYS A 192 0.58 14.12 -3.98
CA LYS A 192 -0.67 13.33 -3.96
C LYS A 192 -0.76 12.32 -2.83
N GLY A 193 0.32 12.11 -2.12
CA GLY A 193 0.49 11.10 -1.10
C GLY A 193 1.31 11.63 0.07
N GLY A 194 2.44 10.96 0.39
CA GLY A 194 3.34 11.43 1.43
C GLY A 194 4.49 10.47 1.75
N LEU A 195 5.38 10.94 2.60
CA LEU A 195 6.47 10.18 3.18
C LEU A 195 6.35 10.18 4.69
N LEU A 196 6.56 9.02 5.30
CA LEU A 196 6.46 8.79 6.74
C LEU A 196 7.74 8.16 7.27
N SER A 197 8.21 8.62 8.42
CA SER A 197 9.39 8.05 9.10
C SER A 197 9.22 8.08 10.61
N GLU A 198 9.89 7.17 11.31
CA GLU A 198 10.09 7.28 12.77
C GLU A 198 11.45 7.92 13.12
N TYR A 199 12.25 8.21 12.12
CA TYR A 199 13.60 8.77 12.29
C TYR A 199 13.57 10.28 12.01
N PRO A 200 14.16 11.11 12.90
CA PRO A 200 14.25 12.56 12.66
C PRO A 200 15.16 12.85 11.46
N LEU A 201 15.10 14.10 10.98
CA LEU A 201 16.03 14.61 9.96
C LEU A 201 17.47 14.36 10.37
N THR A 202 18.36 14.23 9.39
CA THR A 202 19.78 13.93 9.56
C THR A 202 20.12 12.54 10.12
N SER A 203 19.12 11.69 10.36
CA SER A 203 19.35 10.30 10.74
C SER A 203 20.07 9.54 9.65
N LYS A 204 21.17 8.85 10.02
CA LYS A 204 21.94 8.02 9.07
C LYS A 204 21.11 6.84 8.58
N ILE A 205 21.41 6.43 7.34
CA ILE A 205 20.83 5.20 6.77
C ILE A 205 21.55 4.02 7.38
N GLU A 206 20.82 3.23 8.17
CA GLU A 206 21.34 2.02 8.83
C GLU A 206 20.57 0.79 8.35
N LEU A 207 21.28 -0.30 8.07
CA LEU A 207 20.67 -1.53 7.55
C LEU A 207 19.66 -2.13 8.54
N ALA A 208 19.90 -1.99 9.83
CA ALA A 208 19.01 -2.47 10.89
C ALA A 208 17.64 -1.77 10.90
N ASN A 209 17.55 -0.54 10.41
CA ASN A 209 16.31 0.24 10.40
C ASN A 209 15.28 -0.27 9.37
N PHE A 210 15.72 -0.95 8.31
CA PHE A 210 14.79 -1.43 7.27
C PHE A 210 13.82 -2.51 7.78
N PRO A 211 14.27 -3.56 8.49
CA PRO A 211 13.34 -4.51 9.10
C PRO A 211 12.46 -3.85 10.17
N MET A 212 13.02 -2.93 10.96
CA MET A 212 12.28 -2.21 12.01
C MET A 212 11.14 -1.34 11.40
N ARG A 213 11.40 -0.67 10.28
CA ARG A 213 10.42 0.13 9.57
C ARG A 213 9.23 -0.70 9.07
N ASN A 214 9.44 -1.97 8.70
CA ASN A 214 8.41 -2.83 8.13
C ASN A 214 7.20 -3.00 9.07
N ARG A 215 7.40 -2.91 10.39
CA ARG A 215 6.29 -2.93 11.37
C ARG A 215 5.34 -1.75 11.19
N ILE A 216 5.85 -0.60 10.76
CA ILE A 216 5.04 0.58 10.50
C ILE A 216 4.21 0.36 9.22
N VAL A 217 4.80 -0.21 8.16
CA VAL A 217 4.07 -0.56 6.93
C VAL A 217 2.92 -1.51 7.24
N ALA A 218 3.19 -2.60 7.95
CA ALA A 218 2.18 -3.59 8.33
C ALA A 218 1.10 -3.00 9.26
N GLY A 219 1.52 -2.25 10.27
CA GLY A 219 0.61 -1.72 11.30
C GLY A 219 -0.28 -0.57 10.83
N LEU A 220 0.11 0.16 9.78
CA LEU A 220 -0.68 1.25 9.20
C LEU A 220 -1.89 0.76 8.40
N CYS A 221 -1.86 -0.47 7.91
CA CYS A 221 -2.79 -0.96 6.91
C CYS A 221 -3.84 -1.91 7.48
N ASP A 222 -4.95 -2.03 6.78
CA ASP A 222 -5.99 -3.03 7.04
C ASP A 222 -5.54 -4.39 6.54
N ALA A 223 -4.80 -4.42 5.44
CA ALA A 223 -4.24 -5.63 4.85
C ALA A 223 -2.89 -5.39 4.18
N SER A 224 -2.13 -6.48 3.98
CA SER A 224 -0.86 -6.50 3.26
C SER A 224 -0.94 -7.47 2.09
N ILE A 225 -0.55 -7.02 0.90
CA ILE A 225 -0.53 -7.83 -0.32
C ILE A 225 0.92 -8.10 -0.71
N VAL A 226 1.27 -9.38 -0.79
CA VAL A 226 2.59 -9.84 -1.24
C VAL A 226 2.51 -10.22 -2.71
N VAL A 227 3.14 -9.43 -3.57
CA VAL A 227 3.09 -9.68 -5.02
C VAL A 227 4.11 -10.73 -5.44
N GLU A 228 5.34 -10.60 -5.00
CA GLU A 228 6.41 -11.58 -5.22
C GLU A 228 7.36 -11.57 -4.02
N SER A 229 7.83 -12.73 -3.60
CA SER A 229 8.85 -12.85 -2.56
C SER A 229 9.59 -14.18 -2.65
N ASP A 230 10.89 -14.13 -2.42
CA ASP A 230 11.66 -15.32 -2.05
C ASP A 230 11.24 -15.78 -0.64
N SER A 231 11.48 -17.06 -0.31
CA SER A 231 11.13 -17.63 1.03
C SER A 231 11.79 -16.92 2.21
N LYS A 232 12.92 -16.25 2.00
CA LYS A 232 13.66 -15.45 3.01
C LYS A 232 13.60 -13.95 2.71
N GLY A 233 12.65 -13.49 1.88
CA GLY A 233 12.51 -12.08 1.50
C GLY A 233 12.02 -11.19 2.64
N GLY A 234 12.30 -9.87 2.56
CA GLY A 234 11.82 -8.87 3.52
C GLY A 234 10.28 -8.81 3.63
N ALA A 235 9.56 -9.11 2.54
CA ALA A 235 8.10 -9.17 2.52
C ALA A 235 7.56 -10.27 3.46
N MET A 236 8.29 -11.38 3.65
CA MET A 236 7.92 -12.43 4.60
C MET A 236 7.94 -11.95 6.05
N ILE A 237 8.85 -11.02 6.39
CA ILE A 237 8.89 -10.39 7.72
C ILE A 237 7.65 -9.50 7.91
N THR A 238 7.36 -8.66 6.92
CA THR A 238 6.20 -7.75 6.95
C THR A 238 4.89 -8.52 7.04
N SER A 239 4.74 -9.63 6.31
CA SER A 239 3.55 -10.49 6.37
C SER A 239 3.34 -11.09 7.77
N LYS A 240 4.40 -11.58 8.40
CA LYS A 240 4.32 -12.11 9.78
C LYS A 240 3.94 -11.02 10.78
N LEU A 241 4.46 -9.81 10.61
CA LEU A 241 4.08 -8.66 11.44
C LEU A 241 2.62 -8.30 11.25
N ALA A 242 2.13 -8.28 10.00
CA ALA A 242 0.72 -8.01 9.68
C ALA A 242 -0.22 -8.99 10.40
N VAL A 243 0.05 -10.31 10.31
CA VAL A 243 -0.69 -11.33 11.05
C VAL A 243 -0.62 -11.09 12.56
N GLY A 244 0.56 -10.77 13.10
CA GLY A 244 0.74 -10.45 14.53
C GLY A 244 -0.07 -9.24 15.00
N TYR A 245 -0.44 -8.34 14.09
CA TYR A 245 -1.30 -7.18 14.36
C TYR A 245 -2.77 -7.43 14.00
N ASN A 246 -3.17 -8.69 13.72
CA ASN A 246 -4.51 -9.05 13.26
C ASN A 246 -4.91 -8.29 11.97
N ARG A 247 -3.97 -8.19 11.02
CA ARG A 247 -4.21 -7.63 9.68
C ARG A 247 -4.28 -8.76 8.67
N GLU A 248 -5.14 -8.61 7.69
CA GLU A 248 -5.24 -9.56 6.59
C GLU A 248 -3.97 -9.60 5.75
N VAL A 249 -3.65 -10.77 5.23
CA VAL A 249 -2.53 -10.96 4.32
C VAL A 249 -3.01 -11.66 3.06
N PHE A 250 -2.67 -11.10 1.92
CA PHE A 250 -2.95 -11.65 0.60
C PHE A 250 -1.64 -11.95 -0.13
N ALA A 251 -1.66 -12.96 -1.00
CA ALA A 251 -0.49 -13.26 -1.82
C ALA A 251 -0.91 -13.72 -3.22
N PHE A 252 -0.22 -13.22 -4.24
CA PHE A 252 -0.33 -13.74 -5.59
C PHE A 252 0.39 -15.07 -5.69
N PRO A 253 -0.23 -16.12 -6.27
CA PRO A 253 0.43 -17.37 -6.52
C PRO A 253 1.42 -17.24 -7.68
N GLY A 254 2.39 -18.11 -7.74
CA GLY A 254 3.28 -18.22 -8.89
C GLY A 254 3.74 -19.64 -9.10
N ARG A 255 4.60 -19.85 -10.10
CA ARG A 255 5.05 -21.19 -10.47
C ARG A 255 5.84 -21.84 -9.33
N SER A 256 5.62 -23.13 -9.09
CA SER A 256 6.25 -23.88 -7.99
C SER A 256 7.77 -23.91 -8.02
N ILE A 257 8.35 -23.84 -9.23
CA ILE A 257 9.81 -23.87 -9.46
C ILE A 257 10.44 -22.47 -9.44
N ASP A 258 9.64 -21.42 -9.32
CA ASP A 258 10.09 -20.03 -9.39
C ASP A 258 10.49 -19.53 -8.00
N SER A 259 11.77 -19.22 -7.79
CA SER A 259 12.27 -18.75 -6.50
C SER A 259 11.59 -17.47 -6.03
N ARG A 260 11.20 -16.59 -6.97
CA ARG A 260 10.51 -15.33 -6.69
C ARG A 260 9.06 -15.49 -6.20
N SER A 261 8.48 -16.66 -6.47
CA SER A 261 7.13 -17.02 -6.02
C SER A 261 7.13 -17.90 -4.77
N ALA A 262 8.30 -18.42 -4.40
CA ALA A 262 8.42 -19.40 -3.31
C ALA A 262 7.88 -18.87 -1.97
N GLY A 263 8.11 -17.60 -1.66
CA GLY A 263 7.59 -16.97 -0.43
C GLY A 263 6.08 -16.81 -0.46
N CYS A 264 5.50 -16.32 -1.56
CA CYS A 264 4.05 -16.20 -1.73
C CYS A 264 3.37 -17.57 -1.62
N ASN A 265 3.88 -18.58 -2.35
CA ASN A 265 3.34 -19.93 -2.30
C ASN A 265 3.47 -20.55 -0.90
N GLU A 266 4.53 -20.25 -0.16
CA GLU A 266 4.71 -20.67 1.24
C GLU A 266 3.67 -20.04 2.16
N LEU A 267 3.41 -18.72 2.03
CA LEU A 267 2.39 -18.02 2.81
C LEU A 267 0.98 -18.62 2.57
N ILE A 268 0.63 -18.88 1.31
CA ILE A 268 -0.64 -19.49 0.92
C ILE A 268 -0.73 -20.91 1.46
N LYS A 269 0.30 -21.74 1.25
CA LYS A 269 0.34 -23.14 1.71
C LYS A 269 0.20 -23.27 3.24
N LYS A 270 0.70 -22.28 3.99
CA LYS A 270 0.60 -22.25 5.47
C LYS A 270 -0.66 -21.57 5.98
N ASN A 271 -1.59 -21.18 5.12
CA ASN A 271 -2.78 -20.40 5.46
C ASN A 271 -2.46 -19.10 6.23
N ILE A 272 -1.30 -18.49 5.94
CA ILE A 272 -0.90 -17.19 6.48
C ILE A 272 -1.43 -16.08 5.56
N ALA A 273 -1.50 -16.33 4.26
CA ALA A 273 -2.06 -15.42 3.28
C ALA A 273 -3.19 -16.08 2.50
N GLN A 274 -4.25 -15.30 2.24
CA GLN A 274 -5.29 -15.66 1.29
C GLN A 274 -4.72 -15.55 -0.13
N LEU A 275 -4.95 -16.58 -0.97
CA LEU A 275 -4.61 -16.53 -2.38
C LEU A 275 -5.50 -15.49 -3.08
N ILE A 276 -4.89 -14.66 -3.90
CA ILE A 276 -5.57 -13.73 -4.80
C ILE A 276 -4.99 -13.83 -6.22
N GLU A 277 -5.82 -13.61 -7.22
CA GLU A 277 -5.43 -13.55 -8.62
C GLU A 277 -5.61 -12.13 -9.19
N SER A 278 -6.32 -11.26 -8.44
CA SER A 278 -6.68 -9.91 -8.87
C SER A 278 -6.83 -8.96 -7.68
N GLY A 279 -6.93 -7.65 -7.95
CA GLY A 279 -7.32 -6.66 -6.95
C GLY A 279 -8.78 -6.81 -6.53
N ASP A 280 -9.66 -7.26 -7.44
CA ASP A 280 -11.08 -7.47 -7.16
C ASP A 280 -11.29 -8.55 -6.09
N ASP A 281 -10.41 -9.56 -6.00
CA ASP A 281 -10.45 -10.55 -4.92
C ASP A 281 -10.23 -9.88 -3.55
N VAL A 282 -9.28 -8.96 -3.46
CA VAL A 282 -9.02 -8.17 -2.25
C VAL A 282 -10.24 -7.34 -1.89
N LEU A 283 -10.82 -6.63 -2.86
CA LEU A 283 -11.98 -5.77 -2.65
C LEU A 283 -13.18 -6.58 -2.17
N THR A 284 -13.39 -7.75 -2.73
CA THR A 284 -14.47 -8.68 -2.35
C THR A 284 -14.25 -9.20 -0.93
N TYR A 285 -13.05 -9.70 -0.62
CA TYR A 285 -12.72 -10.24 0.70
C TYR A 285 -12.84 -9.18 1.80
N MET A 286 -12.37 -7.97 1.53
CA MET A 286 -12.43 -6.84 2.47
C MET A 286 -13.81 -6.17 2.54
N ASN A 287 -14.79 -6.61 1.74
CA ASN A 287 -16.11 -5.95 1.59
C ASN A 287 -15.97 -4.46 1.21
N TRP A 288 -15.00 -4.14 0.33
CA TRP A 288 -14.76 -2.79 -0.16
C TRP A 288 -15.29 -2.55 -1.57
N THR A 289 -15.98 -3.51 -2.15
CA THR A 289 -16.67 -3.31 -3.43
C THR A 289 -17.59 -2.09 -3.31
N PRO A 290 -17.54 -1.16 -4.27
CA PRO A 290 -18.51 -0.09 -4.30
C PRO A 290 -19.90 -0.71 -4.22
N ALA A 291 -20.78 -0.19 -3.36
CA ALA A 291 -22.18 -0.58 -3.40
C ALA A 291 -22.57 -0.49 -4.88
N GLN A 292 -23.02 -1.61 -5.46
CA GLN A 292 -23.51 -1.59 -6.84
C GLN A 292 -24.64 -0.58 -6.86
N THR A 293 -24.32 0.66 -7.16
CA THR A 293 -25.30 1.55 -7.76
C THR A 293 -25.62 0.85 -9.08
N ASN A 294 -26.81 0.28 -9.17
CA ASN A 294 -27.37 -0.34 -10.37
C ASN A 294 -27.55 0.68 -11.51
N ASN A 295 -26.59 1.58 -11.65
CA ASN A 295 -26.42 2.55 -12.72
C ASN A 295 -24.93 2.64 -13.05
N LYS A 296 -24.31 1.53 -13.55
CA LYS A 296 -23.40 1.78 -14.66
C LYS A 296 -24.30 2.20 -15.81
N PRO A 297 -24.22 3.43 -16.33
CA PRO A 297 -24.48 3.58 -17.72
C PRO A 297 -23.46 2.59 -18.35
N LYS A 298 -23.95 1.51 -18.97
CA LYS A 298 -23.19 0.87 -20.04
C LYS A 298 -22.67 2.07 -20.82
N GLN A 299 -21.35 2.28 -20.82
CA GLN A 299 -20.77 3.31 -21.65
C GLN A 299 -21.30 2.98 -23.02
N ALA A 300 -22.33 3.73 -23.42
CA ALA A 300 -22.84 3.63 -24.76
C ALA A 300 -21.62 4.00 -25.58
N LEU A 301 -20.96 2.98 -26.13
CA LEU A 301 -19.96 3.18 -27.14
C LEU A 301 -20.60 4.24 -28.04
N LEU A 302 -19.96 5.39 -28.15
CA LEU A 302 -20.34 6.41 -29.13
C LEU A 302 -20.15 5.73 -30.48
N PHE A 303 -21.23 4.98 -30.87
CA PHE A 303 -21.29 4.33 -32.15
C PHE A 303 -21.37 5.44 -33.18
N THR A 304 -20.28 5.74 -33.81
CA THR A 304 -20.25 6.36 -35.08
C THR A 304 -21.13 5.50 -35.99
N GLN A 305 -22.41 5.89 -36.13
CA GLN A 305 -23.44 5.43 -37.06
C GLN A 305 -23.22 3.99 -37.61
N LEU A 306 -23.46 2.99 -36.75
CA LEU A 306 -23.59 1.61 -37.21
C LEU A 306 -24.87 1.48 -38.01
N ASN A 307 -24.78 0.82 -39.16
CA ASN A 307 -25.99 0.54 -39.96
C ASN A 307 -26.86 -0.53 -39.28
N GLU A 308 -28.10 -0.70 -39.72
CA GLU A 308 -29.07 -1.61 -39.10
C GLU A 308 -28.59 -3.05 -39.07
N GLN A 309 -27.76 -3.49 -40.06
CA GLN A 309 -27.23 -4.84 -40.14
C GLN A 309 -26.11 -5.07 -39.15
N GLU A 310 -25.26 -4.08 -38.94
CA GLU A 310 -24.17 -4.15 -37.93
C GLU A 310 -24.78 -4.16 -36.53
N GLN A 311 -25.82 -3.40 -36.27
CA GLN A 311 -26.53 -3.40 -34.98
C GLN A 311 -27.19 -4.76 -34.71
N LEU A 312 -27.78 -5.40 -35.73
CA LEU A 312 -28.35 -6.75 -35.62
C LEU A 312 -27.27 -7.78 -35.26
N LEU A 313 -26.11 -7.75 -35.95
CA LEU A 313 -25.01 -8.66 -35.67
C LEU A 313 -24.45 -8.49 -34.25
N LEU A 314 -24.28 -7.26 -33.79
CA LEU A 314 -23.84 -6.99 -32.42
C LEU A 314 -24.83 -7.52 -31.39
N LYS A 315 -26.14 -7.33 -31.59
CA LYS A 315 -27.14 -7.87 -30.70
C LYS A 315 -27.05 -9.40 -30.58
N LEU A 316 -26.91 -10.08 -31.71
CA LEU A 316 -26.78 -11.54 -31.75
C LEU A 316 -25.50 -12.03 -31.04
N ILE A 317 -24.39 -11.30 -31.17
CA ILE A 317 -23.11 -11.63 -30.48
C ILE A 317 -23.24 -11.37 -28.96
N GLN A 318 -23.89 -10.26 -28.55
CA GLN A 318 -24.12 -9.93 -27.15
C GLN A 318 -25.01 -10.95 -26.43
N GLU A 319 -26.06 -11.46 -27.11
CA GLU A 319 -26.99 -12.43 -26.51
C GLU A 319 -26.36 -13.78 -26.20
N LYS A 320 -25.32 -14.19 -26.96
CA LYS A 320 -24.69 -15.50 -26.83
C LYS A 320 -23.29 -15.51 -26.23
N GLU A 321 -22.74 -14.32 -25.95
CA GLU A 321 -21.36 -14.12 -25.51
C GLU A 321 -20.31 -14.57 -26.52
N ILE A 322 -20.43 -15.80 -27.07
CA ILE A 322 -19.60 -16.35 -28.15
C ILE A 322 -20.51 -17.02 -29.18
N ILE A 323 -20.36 -16.66 -30.46
CA ILE A 323 -21.21 -17.17 -31.53
C ILE A 323 -20.38 -17.56 -32.78
N HIS A 324 -20.76 -18.64 -33.44
CA HIS A 324 -20.12 -19.08 -34.66
C HIS A 324 -20.62 -18.34 -35.90
N ALA A 325 -19.74 -18.07 -36.87
CA ALA A 325 -20.06 -17.37 -38.11
C ALA A 325 -21.28 -17.96 -38.87
N ASP A 326 -21.41 -19.29 -38.94
CA ASP A 326 -22.50 -19.96 -39.59
C ASP A 326 -23.85 -19.69 -38.90
N GLU A 327 -23.84 -19.60 -37.59
CA GLU A 327 -25.05 -19.24 -36.82
C GLU A 327 -25.44 -17.78 -37.02
N LEU A 328 -24.44 -16.88 -37.05
CA LEU A 328 -24.65 -15.47 -37.40
C LEU A 328 -25.26 -15.33 -38.79
N LYS A 329 -24.79 -16.11 -39.74
CA LYS A 329 -25.34 -16.16 -41.11
C LYS A 329 -26.81 -16.59 -41.11
N LEU A 330 -27.12 -17.69 -40.42
CA LEU A 330 -28.51 -18.20 -40.36
C LEU A 330 -29.49 -17.17 -39.74
N LYS A 331 -29.06 -16.50 -38.67
CA LYS A 331 -29.90 -15.55 -37.93
C LYS A 331 -30.02 -14.19 -38.58
N SER A 332 -28.96 -13.72 -39.26
CA SER A 332 -28.96 -12.42 -39.93
C SER A 332 -29.50 -12.45 -41.37
N ALA A 333 -29.66 -13.64 -41.96
CA ALA A 333 -30.05 -13.84 -43.35
C ALA A 333 -29.13 -13.10 -44.36
N LEU A 334 -27.85 -12.85 -43.97
CA LEU A 334 -26.85 -12.19 -44.81
C LEU A 334 -26.16 -13.16 -45.72
N SER A 335 -25.71 -12.72 -46.89
CA SER A 335 -24.79 -13.50 -47.74
C SER A 335 -23.42 -13.58 -47.12
N ASP A 336 -22.65 -14.64 -47.43
CA ASP A 336 -21.29 -14.83 -46.87
C ASP A 336 -20.36 -13.63 -47.05
N SER A 337 -20.42 -13.00 -48.21
CA SER A 337 -19.62 -11.81 -48.53
C SER A 337 -20.00 -10.61 -47.67
N LYS A 338 -21.29 -10.34 -47.46
CA LYS A 338 -21.77 -9.21 -46.63
C LYS A 338 -21.46 -9.48 -45.15
N LEU A 339 -21.70 -10.69 -44.66
CA LEU A 339 -21.39 -11.06 -43.27
C LEU A 339 -19.90 -10.89 -42.99
N ALA A 340 -19.03 -11.39 -43.87
CA ALA A 340 -17.57 -11.24 -43.67
C ALA A 340 -17.14 -9.77 -43.69
N SER A 341 -17.73 -8.95 -44.58
CA SER A 341 -17.44 -7.52 -44.61
C SER A 341 -17.84 -6.78 -43.33
N TYR A 342 -19.04 -7.05 -42.81
CA TYR A 342 -19.52 -6.41 -41.58
C TYR A 342 -18.72 -6.89 -40.33
N LEU A 343 -18.41 -8.18 -40.23
CA LEU A 343 -17.59 -8.72 -39.14
C LEU A 343 -16.19 -8.12 -39.15
N LEU A 344 -15.56 -7.99 -40.32
CA LEU A 344 -14.25 -7.35 -40.45
C LEU A 344 -14.33 -5.86 -40.04
N GLN A 345 -15.37 -5.15 -40.46
CA GLN A 345 -15.55 -3.73 -40.11
C GLN A 345 -15.75 -3.53 -38.61
N LEU A 346 -16.55 -4.36 -37.95
CA LEU A 346 -16.75 -4.35 -36.51
C LEU A 346 -15.47 -4.74 -35.74
N GLU A 347 -14.66 -5.66 -36.27
CA GLU A 347 -13.38 -6.04 -35.69
C GLU A 347 -12.33 -4.93 -35.84
N MET A 348 -12.26 -4.25 -36.99
CA MET A 348 -11.39 -3.09 -37.20
C MET A 348 -11.78 -1.90 -36.29
N GLN A 349 -13.06 -1.74 -35.97
CA GLN A 349 -13.56 -0.75 -35.01
C GLN A 349 -13.33 -1.19 -33.54
N ASN A 350 -12.68 -2.33 -33.30
CA ASN A 350 -12.43 -2.89 -31.96
C ASN A 350 -13.71 -3.16 -31.13
N ILE A 351 -14.83 -3.40 -31.78
CA ILE A 351 -16.12 -3.68 -31.13
C ILE A 351 -16.26 -5.19 -30.84
N ILE A 352 -15.83 -6.03 -31.79
CA ILE A 352 -15.81 -7.49 -31.64
C ILE A 352 -14.40 -8.04 -31.78
N LYS A 353 -14.22 -9.29 -31.40
CA LYS A 353 -12.96 -10.04 -31.53
C LYS A 353 -13.24 -11.39 -32.19
N SER A 354 -12.43 -11.75 -33.20
CA SER A 354 -12.42 -13.09 -33.77
C SER A 354 -11.61 -14.06 -32.90
N LEU A 355 -12.11 -15.27 -32.75
CA LEU A 355 -11.50 -16.38 -32.05
C LEU A 355 -11.21 -17.53 -33.02
N PRO A 356 -10.26 -18.45 -32.73
CA PRO A 356 -10.04 -19.61 -33.54
C PRO A 356 -11.30 -20.43 -33.76
N GLY A 357 -11.52 -20.94 -34.98
CA GLY A 357 -12.70 -21.71 -35.33
C GLY A 357 -13.89 -20.88 -35.80
N LYS A 358 -13.65 -19.70 -36.38
CA LYS A 358 -14.70 -18.78 -36.86
C LYS A 358 -15.73 -18.36 -35.79
N LEU A 359 -15.27 -18.24 -34.55
CA LEU A 359 -16.06 -17.75 -33.44
C LEU A 359 -15.84 -16.24 -33.22
N TYR A 360 -16.88 -15.53 -32.79
CA TYR A 360 -16.86 -14.09 -32.53
C TYR A 360 -17.43 -13.80 -31.15
N CYS A 361 -16.83 -12.86 -30.44
CA CYS A 361 -17.32 -12.35 -29.16
C CYS A 361 -17.17 -10.83 -29.09
N MET A 362 -17.84 -10.20 -28.13
CA MET A 362 -17.60 -8.79 -27.82
C MET A 362 -16.17 -8.61 -27.28
N ARG A 363 -15.56 -7.46 -27.49
CA ARG A 363 -14.23 -7.15 -27.01
C ARG A 363 -14.23 -6.57 -25.59
#